data_b26fd3f24862669ed831f55511d3491d
#
_entry.id   b26fd3f24862669ed831f55511d3491d
#
_cell.length_a   1.000
_cell.length_b   1.000
_cell.length_c   1.000
_cell.angle_alpha   90.00
_cell.angle_beta   90.00
_cell.angle_gamma   90.00
#
_symmetry.space_group_name_H-M   'P 1'
#
loop_
_entity.id
_entity.type
_entity.pdbx_description
1 polymer ?
#
loop_
_entity_poly.entity_id
_entity_poly.type
_entity_poly.pdbx_seq_one_letter_code
_entity_poly.pdbx_strand_id
1 'polypeptide(L)'
;HRQQHDLEGIGVEGLARQFPKLVAALFQIIHSGIDDVDLLQELLTHLLDAMVMQDDFGTINQVVHKLKVALQNNPHNPLLPQLLSGFVQRMGEEARLSRITESLKRLRPKNAIDLARYISSLPASTVAPLLGMLEQIELADNRLWLSELLVPFAKTNAPPFLERLKSERPQTVRDMLYILDRSGHAD
;
A
#
# COMPACT_ATOMS: atom_id res chain seq x y z
N HIS A 1 34.43 18.18 1.46
CA HIS A 1 33.08 18.16 2.05
C HIS A 1 31.94 18.35 1.04
N ARG A 2 32.14 18.98 -0.12
CA ARG A 2 31.13 19.19 -1.16
C ARG A 2 30.90 17.96 -2.07
N GLN A 3 31.94 17.13 -2.25
CA GLN A 3 31.87 15.94 -3.12
C GLN A 3 31.15 14.72 -2.50
N GLN A 4 31.05 14.61 -1.16
CA GLN A 4 30.33 13.52 -0.51
C GLN A 4 28.82 13.69 -0.55
N HIS A 5 28.31 14.92 -0.51
CA HIS A 5 26.86 15.20 -0.60
C HIS A 5 26.28 14.91 -1.99
N ASP A 6 27.08 15.13 -3.06
CA ASP A 6 26.64 14.89 -4.44
C ASP A 6 26.57 13.38 -4.79
N LEU A 7 27.37 12.55 -4.10
CA LEU A 7 27.38 11.10 -4.32
C LEU A 7 26.19 10.40 -3.64
N GLU A 8 25.72 10.90 -2.50
CA GLU A 8 24.52 10.36 -1.82
C GLU A 8 23.23 10.67 -2.60
N GLY A 9 23.10 11.85 -3.17
CA GLY A 9 21.96 12.24 -4.01
C GLY A 9 21.87 11.45 -5.32
N ILE A 10 22.99 11.18 -5.97
CA ILE A 10 23.06 10.40 -7.20
C ILE A 10 22.73 8.92 -6.95
N GLY A 11 23.08 8.37 -5.78
CA GLY A 11 22.81 6.98 -5.41
C GLY A 11 21.31 6.68 -5.25
N VAL A 12 20.56 7.60 -4.65
CA VAL A 12 19.14 7.43 -4.33
C VAL A 12 18.25 7.58 -5.57
N GLU A 13 18.47 8.59 -6.40
CA GLU A 13 17.75 8.75 -7.67
C GLU A 13 18.14 7.66 -8.70
N GLY A 14 19.37 7.20 -8.68
CA GLY A 14 19.85 6.10 -9.50
C GLY A 14 19.16 4.78 -9.18
N LEU A 15 18.89 4.50 -7.89
CA LEU A 15 18.22 3.29 -7.45
C LEU A 15 16.76 3.25 -7.90
N ALA A 16 16.02 4.35 -7.74
CA ALA A 16 14.62 4.43 -8.15
C ALA A 16 14.42 4.15 -9.64
N ARG A 17 15.34 4.62 -10.49
CA ARG A 17 15.32 4.34 -11.94
C ARG A 17 15.59 2.88 -12.29
N GLN A 18 16.14 2.10 -11.35
CA GLN A 18 16.45 0.69 -11.56
C GLN A 18 15.32 -0.25 -11.09
N PHE A 19 14.34 0.24 -10.32
CA PHE A 19 13.24 -0.60 -9.83
C PHE A 19 12.53 -1.40 -10.92
N PRO A 20 12.15 -0.84 -12.09
CA PRO A 20 11.54 -1.61 -13.15
C PRO A 20 12.42 -2.75 -13.66
N LYS A 21 13.74 -2.56 -13.72
CA LYS A 21 14.70 -3.58 -14.13
C LYS A 21 14.84 -4.68 -13.09
N LEU A 22 14.89 -4.30 -11.79
CA LEU A 22 14.93 -5.25 -10.67
C LEU A 22 13.66 -6.10 -10.61
N VAL A 23 12.50 -5.48 -10.82
CA VAL A 23 11.21 -6.18 -10.92
C VAL A 23 11.23 -7.17 -12.09
N ALA A 24 11.68 -6.74 -13.28
CA ALA A 24 11.78 -7.62 -14.45
C ALA A 24 12.71 -8.81 -14.19
N ALA A 25 13.88 -8.59 -13.58
CA ALA A 25 14.82 -9.65 -13.23
C ALA A 25 14.22 -10.64 -12.21
N LEU A 26 13.50 -10.14 -11.21
CA LEU A 26 12.82 -10.98 -10.21
C LEU A 26 11.76 -11.86 -10.87
N PHE A 27 10.97 -11.32 -11.82
CA PHE A 27 9.98 -12.12 -12.54
C PHE A 27 10.63 -13.15 -13.46
N GLN A 28 11.80 -12.89 -14.05
CA GLN A 28 12.57 -13.90 -14.77
C GLN A 28 12.99 -15.05 -13.83
N ILE A 29 13.40 -14.75 -12.61
CA ILE A 29 13.71 -15.76 -11.59
C ILE A 29 12.48 -16.60 -11.25
N ILE A 30 11.33 -15.96 -11.01
CA ILE A 30 10.07 -16.64 -10.73
C ILE A 30 9.69 -17.60 -11.89
N HIS A 31 9.88 -17.18 -13.14
CA HIS A 31 9.56 -17.98 -14.32
C HIS A 31 10.61 -19.06 -14.64
N SER A 32 11.82 -18.96 -14.09
CA SER A 32 12.89 -19.95 -14.30
C SER A 32 12.71 -21.27 -13.54
N GLY A 33 11.66 -21.36 -12.71
CA GLY A 33 11.34 -22.56 -11.95
C GLY A 33 12.04 -22.67 -10.61
N ILE A 34 12.56 -21.57 -10.08
CA ILE A 34 12.99 -21.50 -8.67
C ILE A 34 11.74 -21.55 -7.81
N ASP A 35 11.65 -22.51 -6.92
CA ASP A 35 10.50 -22.82 -6.05
C ASP A 35 10.74 -22.46 -4.57
N ASP A 36 11.84 -21.75 -4.27
CA ASP A 36 12.09 -21.22 -2.93
C ASP A 36 11.21 -20.00 -2.65
N VAL A 37 10.02 -20.27 -2.10
CA VAL A 37 9.02 -19.24 -1.75
C VAL A 37 9.57 -18.23 -0.76
N ASP A 38 10.31 -18.69 0.23
CA ASP A 38 10.82 -17.84 1.32
C ASP A 38 11.84 -16.83 0.79
N LEU A 39 12.78 -17.30 -0.04
CA LEU A 39 13.75 -16.42 -0.71
C LEU A 39 13.04 -15.39 -1.60
N LEU A 40 12.08 -15.81 -2.41
CA LEU A 40 11.36 -14.89 -3.30
C LEU A 40 10.52 -13.88 -2.52
N GLN A 41 9.91 -14.28 -1.42
CA GLN A 41 9.18 -13.37 -0.53
C GLN A 41 10.12 -12.37 0.15
N GLU A 42 11.31 -12.80 0.57
CA GLU A 42 12.30 -11.90 1.15
C GLU A 42 12.78 -10.86 0.15
N LEU A 43 13.11 -11.27 -1.08
CA LEU A 43 13.49 -10.35 -2.16
C LEU A 43 12.39 -9.35 -2.49
N LEU A 44 11.13 -9.82 -2.60
CA LEU A 44 9.98 -8.95 -2.81
C LEU A 44 9.76 -7.96 -1.66
N THR A 45 10.03 -8.38 -0.43
CA THR A 45 9.91 -7.53 0.76
C THR A 45 10.95 -6.41 0.75
N HIS A 46 12.21 -6.73 0.48
CA HIS A 46 13.27 -5.73 0.38
C HIS A 46 13.01 -4.73 -0.74
N LEU A 47 12.51 -5.21 -1.88
CA LEU A 47 12.14 -4.35 -2.99
C LEU A 47 10.95 -3.44 -2.63
N LEU A 48 9.94 -3.98 -1.94
CA LEU A 48 8.79 -3.22 -1.44
C LEU A 48 9.24 -2.10 -0.49
N ASP A 49 10.11 -2.41 0.47
CA ASP A 49 10.64 -1.41 1.41
C ASP A 49 11.38 -0.29 0.70
N ALA A 50 12.24 -0.64 -0.26
CA ALA A 50 12.97 0.34 -1.05
C ALA A 50 12.03 1.25 -1.86
N MET A 51 10.99 0.69 -2.48
CA MET A 51 9.99 1.45 -3.24
C MET A 51 9.14 2.36 -2.36
N VAL A 52 8.71 1.87 -1.19
CA VAL A 52 7.96 2.70 -0.21
C VAL A 52 8.82 3.85 0.29
N MET A 53 10.11 3.62 0.54
CA MET A 53 11.06 4.67 0.93
C MET A 53 11.20 5.78 -0.12
N GLN A 54 11.00 5.46 -1.39
CA GLN A 54 11.09 6.39 -2.52
C GLN A 54 9.72 6.95 -2.96
N ASP A 55 8.63 6.62 -2.26
CA ASP A 55 7.26 6.94 -2.66
C ASP A 55 6.89 6.42 -4.07
N ASP A 56 7.55 5.34 -4.52
CA ASP A 56 7.30 4.72 -5.84
C ASP A 56 6.17 3.70 -5.80
N PHE A 57 4.97 4.17 -5.47
CA PHE A 57 3.76 3.34 -5.43
C PHE A 57 3.36 2.83 -6.80
N GLY A 58 3.74 3.52 -7.87
CA GLY A 58 3.49 3.10 -9.25
C GLY A 58 4.16 1.76 -9.57
N THR A 59 5.44 1.61 -9.24
CA THR A 59 6.16 0.34 -9.44
C THR A 59 5.63 -0.76 -8.52
N ILE A 60 5.27 -0.46 -7.27
CA ILE A 60 4.62 -1.43 -6.38
C ILE A 60 3.33 -1.98 -7.01
N ASN A 61 2.48 -1.10 -7.53
CA ASN A 61 1.23 -1.50 -8.20
C ASN A 61 1.51 -2.37 -9.44
N GLN A 62 2.60 -2.11 -10.16
CA GLN A 62 3.03 -2.97 -11.28
C GLN A 62 3.42 -4.37 -10.82
N VAL A 63 4.10 -4.50 -9.67
CA VAL A 63 4.43 -5.82 -9.09
C VAL A 63 3.16 -6.60 -8.79
N VAL A 64 2.18 -5.98 -8.12
CA VAL A 64 0.88 -6.61 -7.85
C VAL A 64 0.19 -7.05 -9.14
N HIS A 65 0.17 -6.17 -10.14
CA HIS A 65 -0.43 -6.48 -11.45
C HIS A 65 0.27 -7.65 -12.13
N LYS A 66 1.60 -7.65 -12.19
CA LYS A 66 2.39 -8.73 -12.79
C LYS A 66 2.17 -10.07 -12.08
N LEU A 67 2.09 -10.09 -10.75
CA LEU A 67 1.78 -11.30 -9.98
C LEU A 67 0.38 -11.82 -10.31
N LYS A 68 -0.62 -10.96 -10.44
CA LYS A 68 -1.98 -11.33 -10.84
C LYS A 68 -2.02 -11.90 -12.25
N VAL A 69 -1.33 -11.27 -13.21
CA VAL A 69 -1.25 -11.76 -14.60
C VAL A 69 -0.52 -13.10 -14.66
N ALA A 70 0.59 -13.25 -13.94
CA ALA A 70 1.33 -14.51 -13.87
C ALA A 70 0.45 -15.64 -13.32
N LEU A 71 -0.35 -15.38 -12.27
CA LEU A 71 -1.29 -16.33 -11.69
C LEU A 71 -2.40 -16.71 -12.68
N GLN A 72 -2.95 -15.75 -13.42
CA GLN A 72 -3.97 -16.02 -14.45
C GLN A 72 -3.44 -16.91 -15.58
N ASN A 73 -2.19 -16.67 -15.99
CA ASN A 73 -1.55 -17.44 -17.06
C ASN A 73 -1.05 -18.82 -16.59
N ASN A 74 -0.82 -19.01 -15.29
CA ASN A 74 -0.32 -20.24 -14.70
C ASN A 74 -1.14 -20.62 -13.44
N PRO A 75 -2.44 -20.95 -13.58
CA PRO A 75 -3.33 -21.16 -12.43
C PRO A 75 -2.95 -22.36 -11.56
N HIS A 76 -2.14 -23.28 -12.09
CA HIS A 76 -1.69 -24.48 -11.37
C HIS A 76 -0.34 -24.30 -10.64
N ASN A 77 0.29 -23.15 -10.77
CA ASN A 77 1.53 -22.89 -10.05
C ASN A 77 1.24 -22.55 -8.58
N PRO A 78 1.64 -23.39 -7.61
CA PRO A 78 1.32 -23.19 -6.20
C PRO A 78 2.09 -22.03 -5.55
N LEU A 79 3.16 -21.58 -6.18
CA LEU A 79 4.02 -20.50 -5.71
C LEU A 79 3.35 -19.12 -5.86
N LEU A 80 2.70 -18.87 -7.00
CA LEU A 80 2.18 -17.55 -7.35
C LEU A 80 1.08 -17.03 -6.38
N PRO A 81 0.11 -17.85 -5.92
CA PRO A 81 -0.85 -17.39 -4.92
C PRO A 81 -0.19 -16.98 -3.60
N GLN A 82 0.84 -17.71 -3.18
CA GLN A 82 1.58 -17.42 -1.94
C GLN A 82 2.38 -16.14 -2.07
N LEU A 83 3.05 -15.91 -3.20
CA LEU A 83 3.79 -14.67 -3.47
C LEU A 83 2.85 -13.47 -3.51
N LEU A 84 1.73 -13.56 -4.21
CA LEU A 84 0.76 -12.48 -4.31
C LEU A 84 0.16 -12.13 -2.94
N SER A 85 -0.36 -13.12 -2.22
CA SER A 85 -0.99 -12.89 -0.92
C SER A 85 0.03 -12.39 0.11
N GLY A 86 1.24 -12.93 0.13
CA GLY A 86 2.32 -12.49 1.02
C GLY A 86 2.76 -11.06 0.72
N PHE A 87 2.90 -10.70 -0.57
CA PHE A 87 3.27 -9.34 -0.97
C PHE A 87 2.20 -8.32 -0.57
N VAL A 88 0.92 -8.59 -0.87
CA VAL A 88 -0.19 -7.70 -0.52
C VAL A 88 -0.37 -7.57 0.99
N GLN A 89 -0.18 -8.64 1.76
CA GLN A 89 -0.17 -8.58 3.22
C GLN A 89 0.93 -7.66 3.75
N ARG A 90 2.15 -7.78 3.22
CA ARG A 90 3.28 -6.94 3.63
C ARG A 90 3.10 -5.47 3.28
N MET A 91 2.40 -5.15 2.18
CA MET A 91 2.02 -3.77 1.86
C MET A 91 1.24 -3.11 3.01
N GLY A 92 0.40 -3.86 3.71
CA GLY A 92 -0.45 -3.39 4.82
C GLY A 92 0.20 -3.44 6.20
N GLU A 93 1.45 -3.84 6.34
CA GLU A 93 2.14 -3.88 7.62
C GLU A 93 2.35 -2.48 8.22
N GLU A 94 2.28 -2.42 9.55
CA GLU A 94 2.29 -1.17 10.32
C GLU A 94 3.45 -0.24 9.98
N ALA A 95 4.65 -0.77 9.82
CA ALA A 95 5.83 0.04 9.50
C ALA A 95 5.67 0.82 8.18
N ARG A 96 5.08 0.21 7.15
CA ARG A 96 4.84 0.85 5.85
C ARG A 96 3.70 1.83 5.91
N LEU A 97 2.61 1.47 6.58
CA LEU A 97 1.46 2.36 6.76
C LEU A 97 1.82 3.57 7.62
N SER A 98 2.65 3.40 8.66
CA SER A 98 3.16 4.51 9.49
C SER A 98 3.97 5.50 8.66
N ARG A 99 4.84 5.02 7.76
CA ARG A 99 5.58 5.90 6.88
C ARG A 99 4.67 6.70 5.94
N ILE A 100 3.69 6.04 5.35
CA ILE A 100 2.69 6.72 4.50
C ILE A 100 1.90 7.74 5.32
N THR A 101 1.51 7.38 6.55
CA THR A 101 0.80 8.27 7.48
C THR A 101 1.61 9.53 7.77
N GLU A 102 2.90 9.38 8.09
CA GLU A 102 3.77 10.54 8.36
C GLU A 102 3.85 11.49 7.17
N SER A 103 3.91 10.94 5.96
CA SER A 103 3.89 11.75 4.74
C SER A 103 2.55 12.49 4.55
N LEU A 104 1.43 11.84 4.84
CA LEU A 104 0.07 12.38 4.63
C LEU A 104 -0.40 13.33 5.72
N LYS A 105 0.25 13.35 6.90
CA LYS A 105 -0.18 14.23 8.00
C LYS A 105 -0.26 15.68 7.59
N ARG A 106 0.71 16.16 6.84
CA ARG A 106 0.89 17.59 6.51
C ARG A 106 1.11 17.91 5.05
N LEU A 107 1.34 16.91 4.22
CA LEU A 107 1.64 17.08 2.80
C LEU A 107 0.65 16.32 1.94
N ARG A 108 0.31 16.88 0.79
CA ARG A 108 -0.44 16.16 -0.23
C ARG A 108 0.44 15.07 -0.84
N PRO A 109 -0.10 13.89 -1.19
CA PRO A 109 0.67 12.85 -1.85
C PRO A 109 1.19 13.34 -3.20
N LYS A 110 2.45 13.03 -3.51
CA LYS A 110 3.08 13.39 -4.80
C LYS A 110 2.36 12.75 -5.98
N ASN A 111 1.92 11.50 -5.81
CA ASN A 111 1.12 10.77 -6.78
C ASN A 111 -0.08 10.11 -6.09
N ALA A 112 -1.16 10.88 -5.98
CA ALA A 112 -2.38 10.43 -5.31
C ALA A 112 -3.03 9.22 -5.99
N ILE A 113 -2.92 9.09 -7.32
CA ILE A 113 -3.52 7.99 -8.08
C ILE A 113 -2.84 6.68 -7.74
N ASP A 114 -1.51 6.65 -7.75
CA ASP A 114 -0.75 5.43 -7.45
C ASP A 114 -0.87 5.04 -5.98
N LEU A 115 -0.86 6.01 -5.06
CA LEU A 115 -1.10 5.75 -3.64
C LEU A 115 -2.52 5.25 -3.39
N ALA A 116 -3.53 5.80 -4.10
CA ALA A 116 -4.90 5.31 -4.02
C ALA A 116 -5.02 3.84 -4.46
N ARG A 117 -4.35 3.46 -5.55
CA ARG A 117 -4.31 2.06 -6.01
C ARG A 117 -3.61 1.15 -5.00
N TYR A 118 -2.51 1.61 -4.41
CA TYR A 118 -1.81 0.90 -3.35
C TYR A 118 -2.75 0.60 -2.18
N ILE A 119 -3.42 1.62 -1.63
CA ILE A 119 -4.36 1.47 -0.50
C ILE A 119 -5.54 0.57 -0.88
N SER A 120 -6.11 0.75 -2.07
CA SER A 120 -7.24 -0.07 -2.55
C SER A 120 -6.90 -1.54 -2.79
N SER A 121 -5.61 -1.86 -2.91
CA SER A 121 -5.12 -3.24 -3.06
C SER A 121 -4.91 -3.96 -1.72
N LEU A 122 -4.99 -3.24 -0.60
CA LEU A 122 -4.75 -3.80 0.73
C LEU A 122 -5.87 -4.77 1.14
N PRO A 123 -5.54 -5.82 1.91
CA PRO A 123 -6.53 -6.78 2.38
C PRO A 123 -7.46 -6.18 3.44
N ALA A 124 -8.64 -6.77 3.62
CA ALA A 124 -9.63 -6.34 4.62
C ALA A 124 -9.08 -6.31 6.06
N SER A 125 -8.06 -7.10 6.38
CA SER A 125 -7.37 -7.09 7.67
C SER A 125 -6.66 -5.77 7.99
N THR A 126 -6.44 -4.91 6.98
CA THR A 126 -5.79 -3.59 7.15
C THR A 126 -6.76 -2.47 7.49
N VAL A 127 -8.06 -2.74 7.60
CA VAL A 127 -9.07 -1.70 7.89
C VAL A 127 -8.76 -0.98 9.22
N ALA A 128 -8.47 -1.71 10.29
CA ALA A 128 -8.16 -1.08 11.58
C ALA A 128 -6.91 -0.18 11.53
N PRO A 129 -5.77 -0.59 10.95
CA PRO A 129 -4.64 0.30 10.70
C PRO A 129 -4.97 1.50 9.81
N LEU A 130 -5.78 1.35 8.78
CA LEU A 130 -6.19 2.45 7.89
C LEU A 130 -7.08 3.47 8.61
N LEU A 131 -7.97 3.02 9.49
CA LEU A 131 -8.74 3.92 10.35
C LEU A 131 -7.84 4.67 11.34
N GLY A 132 -6.83 4.00 11.90
CA GLY A 132 -5.80 4.64 12.72
C GLY A 132 -4.98 5.68 11.94
N MET A 133 -4.70 5.44 10.68
CA MET A 133 -4.08 6.41 9.77
C MET A 133 -4.98 7.64 9.58
N LEU A 134 -6.26 7.44 9.29
CA LEU A 134 -7.22 8.53 9.10
C LEU A 134 -7.29 9.45 10.31
N GLU A 135 -7.26 8.90 11.53
CA GLU A 135 -7.29 9.65 12.77
C GLU A 135 -6.04 10.53 13.01
N GLN A 136 -4.93 10.21 12.38
CA GLN A 136 -3.66 10.93 12.52
C GLN A 136 -3.45 12.01 11.47
N ILE A 137 -4.20 12.00 10.37
CA ILE A 137 -4.08 12.98 9.30
C ILE A 137 -4.70 14.32 9.74
N GLU A 138 -3.89 15.37 9.74
CA GLU A 138 -4.31 16.73 10.11
C GLU A 138 -4.90 17.50 8.91
N LEU A 139 -4.38 17.26 7.72
CA LEU A 139 -4.79 17.94 6.50
C LEU A 139 -6.18 17.48 6.05
N ALA A 140 -7.16 18.39 6.05
CA ALA A 140 -8.57 18.08 5.74
C ALA A 140 -8.75 17.42 4.36
N ASP A 141 -8.03 17.91 3.35
CA ASP A 141 -8.11 17.35 1.99
C ASP A 141 -7.62 15.89 1.94
N ASN A 142 -6.54 15.58 2.66
CA ASN A 142 -6.02 14.21 2.73
C ASN A 142 -6.96 13.30 3.51
N ARG A 143 -7.61 13.81 4.56
CA ARG A 143 -8.62 13.06 5.29
C ARG A 143 -9.81 12.73 4.45
N LEU A 144 -10.34 13.69 3.69
CA LEU A 144 -11.45 13.47 2.77
C LEU A 144 -11.05 12.44 1.70
N TRP A 145 -9.88 12.61 1.10
CA TRP A 145 -9.34 11.71 0.11
C TRP A 145 -9.21 10.27 0.64
N LEU A 146 -8.65 10.07 1.84
CA LEU A 146 -8.55 8.74 2.45
C LEU A 146 -9.93 8.18 2.81
N SER A 147 -10.86 9.02 3.31
CA SER A 147 -12.22 8.61 3.61
C SER A 147 -12.93 8.04 2.37
N GLU A 148 -12.77 8.67 1.20
CA GLU A 148 -13.31 8.16 -0.06
C GLU A 148 -12.74 6.77 -0.42
N LEU A 149 -11.44 6.55 -0.18
CA LEU A 149 -10.79 5.25 -0.42
C LEU A 149 -11.28 4.16 0.53
N LEU A 150 -11.76 4.53 1.72
CA LEU A 150 -12.28 3.60 2.71
C LEU A 150 -13.73 3.18 2.47
N VAL A 151 -14.48 3.89 1.64
CA VAL A 151 -15.88 3.55 1.30
C VAL A 151 -16.03 2.10 0.80
N PRO A 152 -15.23 1.58 -0.15
CA PRO A 152 -15.32 0.19 -0.58
C PRO A 152 -15.06 -0.82 0.55
N PHE A 153 -14.15 -0.51 1.47
CA PHE A 153 -13.90 -1.36 2.64
C PHE A 153 -15.12 -1.41 3.58
N ALA A 154 -15.79 -0.28 3.81
CA ALA A 154 -16.99 -0.22 4.61
C ALA A 154 -18.16 -0.99 3.97
N LYS A 155 -18.28 -0.99 2.63
CA LYS A 155 -19.27 -1.80 1.91
C LYS A 155 -19.15 -3.29 2.19
N THR A 156 -17.93 -3.78 2.32
CA THR A 156 -17.65 -5.21 2.53
C THR A 156 -17.58 -5.59 4.00
N ASN A 157 -17.22 -4.66 4.89
CA ASN A 157 -17.02 -4.90 6.31
C ASN A 157 -17.32 -3.64 7.12
N ALA A 158 -18.58 -3.38 7.43
CA ALA A 158 -19.03 -2.20 8.17
C ALA A 158 -18.66 -2.18 9.68
N PRO A 159 -18.62 -3.33 10.42
CA PRO A 159 -18.44 -3.31 11.89
C PRO A 159 -17.29 -2.46 12.42
N PRO A 160 -16.06 -2.47 11.87
CA PRO A 160 -14.97 -1.63 12.36
C PRO A 160 -15.28 -0.12 12.29
N PHE A 161 -16.04 0.32 11.27
CA PHE A 161 -16.45 1.70 11.09
C PHE A 161 -17.56 2.09 12.07
N LEU A 162 -18.55 1.21 12.28
CA LEU A 162 -19.63 1.42 13.24
C LEU A 162 -19.10 1.52 14.67
N GLU A 163 -18.08 0.72 15.02
CA GLU A 163 -17.48 0.78 16.35
C GLU A 163 -16.80 2.12 16.61
N ARG A 164 -16.19 2.72 15.59
CA ARG A 164 -15.56 4.05 15.70
C ARG A 164 -16.54 5.21 15.85
N LEU A 165 -17.83 5.01 15.63
CA LEU A 165 -18.86 6.00 15.96
C LEU A 165 -18.97 6.27 17.46
N LYS A 166 -18.47 5.35 18.31
CA LYS A 166 -18.39 5.51 19.77
C LYS A 166 -17.20 6.37 20.23
N SER A 167 -16.39 6.86 19.30
CA SER A 167 -15.22 7.68 19.62
C SER A 167 -15.62 8.99 20.30
N GLU A 168 -14.85 9.41 21.29
CA GLU A 168 -14.98 10.72 21.92
C GLU A 168 -14.47 11.87 21.03
N ARG A 169 -13.80 11.55 19.93
CA ARG A 169 -13.26 12.53 18.98
C ARG A 169 -14.33 12.90 17.93
N PRO A 170 -14.87 14.14 17.95
CA PRO A 170 -15.93 14.55 17.01
C PRO A 170 -15.54 14.36 15.54
N GLN A 171 -14.25 14.55 15.22
CA GLN A 171 -13.77 14.42 13.86
C GLN A 171 -13.79 12.95 13.37
N THR A 172 -13.41 12.01 14.24
CA THR A 172 -13.50 10.57 13.93
C THR A 172 -14.95 10.19 13.65
N VAL A 173 -15.89 10.64 14.47
CA VAL A 173 -17.33 10.38 14.27
C VAL A 173 -17.80 10.93 12.92
N ARG A 174 -17.42 12.15 12.57
CA ARG A 174 -17.78 12.78 11.27
C ARG A 174 -17.23 11.98 10.08
N ASP A 175 -15.97 11.56 10.16
CA ASP A 175 -15.34 10.77 9.10
C ASP A 175 -16.06 9.42 8.94
N MET A 176 -16.42 8.76 10.05
CA MET A 176 -17.18 7.50 10.01
C MET A 176 -18.58 7.67 9.44
N LEU A 177 -19.32 8.69 9.86
CA LEU A 177 -20.65 9.00 9.30
C LEU A 177 -20.57 9.24 7.78
N TYR A 178 -19.57 10.00 7.34
CA TYR A 178 -19.34 10.24 5.93
C TYR A 178 -19.10 8.94 5.14
N ILE A 179 -18.22 8.08 5.64
CA ILE A 179 -17.86 6.81 4.98
C ILE A 179 -19.07 5.86 4.94
N LEU A 180 -19.81 5.74 6.06
CA LEU A 180 -20.94 4.84 6.18
C LEU A 180 -22.12 5.29 5.31
N ASP A 181 -22.41 6.59 5.26
CA ASP A 181 -23.42 7.15 4.36
C ASP A 181 -23.13 6.79 2.89
N ARG A 182 -21.91 7.04 2.43
CA ARG A 182 -21.52 6.73 1.05
C ARG A 182 -21.39 5.23 0.77
N SER A 183 -21.23 4.41 1.79
CA SER A 183 -21.21 2.95 1.64
C SER A 183 -22.62 2.32 1.60
N GLY A 184 -23.67 3.10 1.89
CA GLY A 184 -25.05 2.63 1.92
C GLY A 184 -25.43 1.93 3.24
N HIS A 185 -24.75 2.22 4.35
CA HIS A 185 -25.02 1.69 5.68
C HIS A 185 -25.63 2.76 6.63
N ALA A 186 -26.17 3.83 6.09
CA ALA A 186 -26.74 4.93 6.88
C ALA A 186 -28.24 4.77 7.21
N ASP A 187 -28.85 3.63 6.88
CA ASP A 187 -30.26 3.31 7.16
C ASP A 187 -30.42 2.53 8.46
#